data_1afc2b7501fea77355497d2e5fb45e31
#
_entry.id   1afc2b7501fea77355497d2e5fb45e31
#
_cell.length_a   1.000
_cell.length_b   1.000
_cell.length_c   1.000
_cell.angle_alpha   90.00
_cell.angle_beta   90.00
_cell.angle_gamma   90.00
#
_symmetry.space_group_name_H-M   'P 1'
#
loop_
_entity.id
_entity.type
_entity.pdbx_description
1 polymer ?
#
loop_
_entity_poly.entity_id
_entity_poly.type
_entity_poly.pdbx_seq_one_letter_code
_entity_poly.pdbx_strand_id
1 'polypeptide(L)'
;VVASAPVDPAMISEAVEAACAADLVIAVVGDTIELTGEGRSTATLELLGGQQELLQQLADTGTPLVVILMASKPLVRPPSLEDAALLWVAHPGMEGGRATAEILLGLVEPSGRLPISFARHVGQQPTYYNQIRGQHGERYADLTQEPAFVFGEGLSYTDFSYGAPKVVERRLSEDSVFEVRVVVSNVGDRRGTETVQLYVRDLETSREELDTTQLTTPAGSPAS
;
A
#
# COMPACT_ATOMS: atom_id res chain seq x y z
N VAL A 1 -15.87 24.25 -6.45
CA VAL A 1 -16.05 23.19 -5.42
C VAL A 1 -16.65 22.00 -6.14
N VAL A 2 -15.88 20.93 -6.28
CA VAL A 2 -16.41 19.65 -6.79
C VAL A 2 -17.22 19.05 -5.68
N ALA A 3 -18.54 19.01 -5.82
CA ALA A 3 -19.40 18.30 -4.88
C ALA A 3 -19.20 16.79 -5.14
N SER A 4 -18.81 16.06 -4.10
CA SER A 4 -18.94 14.61 -4.12
C SER A 4 -20.41 14.25 -4.32
N ALA A 5 -20.68 13.13 -5.01
CA ALA A 5 -22.06 12.66 -5.13
C ALA A 5 -22.70 12.57 -3.74
N PRO A 6 -23.95 13.05 -3.56
CA PRO A 6 -24.61 12.93 -2.28
C PRO A 6 -24.71 11.45 -1.87
N VAL A 7 -24.63 11.21 -0.57
CA VAL A 7 -24.85 9.87 -0.03
C VAL A 7 -26.32 9.50 -0.31
N ASP A 8 -26.54 8.34 -0.92
CA ASP A 8 -27.86 7.76 -1.11
C ASP A 8 -28.04 6.57 -0.14
N PRO A 9 -28.73 6.76 0.98
CA PRO A 9 -28.92 5.71 1.97
C PRO A 9 -29.66 4.48 1.43
N ALA A 10 -30.53 4.66 0.41
CA ALA A 10 -31.25 3.54 -0.18
C ALA A 10 -30.31 2.61 -0.96
N MET A 11 -29.37 3.18 -1.71
CA MET A 11 -28.35 2.40 -2.42
C MET A 11 -27.41 1.68 -1.45
N ILE A 12 -27.04 2.31 -0.34
CA ILE A 12 -26.22 1.66 0.68
C ILE A 12 -26.97 0.49 1.31
N SER A 13 -28.25 0.67 1.65
CA SER A 13 -29.10 -0.40 2.21
C SER A 13 -29.22 -1.58 1.26
N GLU A 14 -29.43 -1.33 -0.03
CA GLU A 14 -29.49 -2.39 -1.06
C GLU A 14 -28.16 -3.16 -1.14
N ALA A 15 -27.03 -2.45 -1.10
CA ALA A 15 -25.71 -3.07 -1.10
C ALA A 15 -25.48 -3.94 0.15
N VAL A 16 -25.92 -3.49 1.33
CA VAL A 16 -25.84 -4.24 2.59
C VAL A 16 -26.70 -5.50 2.54
N GLU A 17 -27.93 -5.40 2.03
CA GLU A 17 -28.80 -6.58 1.86
C GLU A 17 -28.15 -7.63 0.95
N ALA A 18 -27.57 -7.19 -0.18
CA ALA A 18 -26.84 -8.06 -1.08
C ALA A 18 -25.62 -8.69 -0.40
N ALA A 19 -24.88 -7.93 0.38
CA ALA A 19 -23.72 -8.39 1.13
C ALA A 19 -24.07 -9.46 2.17
N CYS A 20 -25.16 -9.29 2.91
CA CYS A 20 -25.65 -10.28 3.88
C CYS A 20 -26.03 -11.62 3.24
N ALA A 21 -26.38 -11.63 1.96
CA ALA A 21 -26.76 -12.83 1.22
C ALA A 21 -25.59 -13.46 0.42
N ALA A 22 -24.41 -12.83 0.46
CA ALA A 22 -23.24 -13.25 -0.31
C ALA A 22 -22.24 -14.03 0.54
N ASP A 23 -21.43 -14.87 -0.09
CA ASP A 23 -20.29 -15.56 0.54
C ASP A 23 -19.06 -14.67 0.60
N LEU A 24 -18.98 -13.66 -0.27
CA LEU A 24 -17.86 -12.72 -0.40
C LEU A 24 -18.36 -11.40 -1.01
N VAL A 25 -17.92 -10.30 -0.46
CA VAL A 25 -18.14 -8.95 -1.01
C VAL A 25 -16.87 -8.44 -1.67
N ILE A 26 -17.00 -7.93 -2.89
CA ILE A 26 -15.94 -7.20 -3.59
C ILE A 26 -16.43 -5.75 -3.77
N ALA A 27 -15.85 -4.83 -3.00
CA ALA A 27 -16.17 -3.41 -3.08
C ALA A 27 -15.12 -2.66 -3.91
N VAL A 28 -15.57 -1.95 -4.96
CA VAL A 28 -14.71 -1.09 -5.77
C VAL A 28 -14.97 0.35 -5.37
N VAL A 29 -13.97 1.00 -4.82
CA VAL A 29 -14.04 2.39 -4.31
C VAL A 29 -12.82 3.19 -4.76
N GLY A 30 -12.87 4.49 -4.63
CA GLY A 30 -11.73 5.34 -4.96
C GLY A 30 -12.10 6.73 -5.47
N ASP A 31 -11.22 7.28 -6.29
CA ASP A 31 -11.39 8.61 -6.87
C ASP A 31 -12.32 8.58 -8.09
N THR A 32 -13.06 9.65 -8.29
CA THR A 32 -13.75 9.92 -9.55
C THR A 32 -12.85 10.69 -10.51
N ILE A 33 -13.20 10.72 -11.79
CA ILE A 33 -12.43 11.42 -12.81
C ILE A 33 -12.34 12.92 -12.55
N GLU A 34 -13.35 13.50 -11.89
CA GLU A 34 -13.39 14.91 -11.51
C GLU A 34 -12.35 15.28 -10.44
N LEU A 35 -11.86 14.29 -9.70
CA LEU A 35 -10.87 14.43 -8.63
C LEU A 35 -9.46 14.02 -9.08
N THR A 36 -9.29 13.73 -10.37
CA THR A 36 -8.04 13.24 -10.93
C THR A 36 -7.48 14.22 -11.95
N GLY A 37 -6.19 14.56 -11.85
CA GLY A 37 -5.47 15.42 -12.77
C GLY A 37 -5.02 16.73 -12.15
N GLU A 38 -4.35 17.54 -12.97
CA GLU A 38 -3.81 18.84 -12.57
C GLU A 38 -4.93 19.79 -12.12
N GLY A 39 -4.71 20.48 -11.02
CA GLY A 39 -5.69 21.43 -10.47
C GLY A 39 -6.89 20.77 -9.78
N ARG A 40 -6.89 19.45 -9.61
CA ARG A 40 -7.99 18.68 -9.03
C ARG A 40 -7.62 17.98 -7.72
N SER A 41 -6.60 18.50 -7.04
CA SER A 41 -6.18 17.99 -5.73
C SER A 41 -7.25 18.19 -4.67
N THR A 42 -7.36 17.22 -3.77
CA THR A 42 -8.18 17.32 -2.56
C THR A 42 -7.29 17.66 -1.37
N ALA A 43 -7.82 18.40 -0.39
CA ALA A 43 -7.11 18.72 0.85
C ALA A 43 -7.08 17.54 1.83
N THR A 44 -7.92 16.53 1.60
CA THR A 44 -7.94 15.28 2.37
C THR A 44 -7.41 14.13 1.51
N LEU A 45 -6.92 13.08 2.19
CA LEU A 45 -6.60 11.78 1.58
C LEU A 45 -7.66 10.72 1.93
N GLU A 46 -8.82 11.12 2.37
CA GLU A 46 -9.93 10.22 2.65
C GLU A 46 -10.77 9.94 1.40
N LEU A 47 -11.45 8.80 1.42
CA LEU A 47 -12.49 8.49 0.44
C LEU A 47 -13.63 9.52 0.57
N LEU A 48 -14.06 10.09 -0.53
CA LEU A 48 -15.09 11.13 -0.56
C LEU A 48 -16.49 10.56 -0.79
N GLY A 49 -17.50 11.35 -0.42
CA GLY A 49 -18.90 10.97 -0.55
C GLY A 49 -19.30 9.88 0.43
N GLY A 50 -20.26 9.05 0.04
CA GLY A 50 -20.78 7.93 0.84
C GLY A 50 -19.90 6.70 0.92
N GLN A 51 -18.69 6.72 0.34
CA GLN A 51 -17.85 5.53 0.24
C GLN A 51 -17.38 5.00 1.60
N GLN A 52 -17.04 5.88 2.54
CA GLN A 52 -16.65 5.46 3.89
C GLN A 52 -17.81 4.83 4.65
N GLU A 53 -19.00 5.41 4.53
CA GLU A 53 -20.22 4.85 5.14
C GLU A 53 -20.59 3.50 4.53
N LEU A 54 -20.52 3.37 3.21
CA LEU A 54 -20.72 2.10 2.51
C LEU A 54 -19.77 1.02 3.04
N LEU A 55 -18.47 1.32 3.09
CA LEU A 55 -17.46 0.36 3.54
C LEU A 55 -17.66 -0.02 5.01
N GLN A 56 -18.04 0.93 5.86
CA GLN A 56 -18.36 0.63 7.25
C GLN A 56 -19.52 -0.33 7.35
N GLN A 57 -20.61 -0.04 6.67
CA GLN A 57 -21.81 -0.89 6.72
C GLN A 57 -21.59 -2.26 6.09
N LEU A 58 -20.77 -2.35 5.03
CA LEU A 58 -20.38 -3.65 4.45
C LEU A 58 -19.53 -4.45 5.43
N ALA A 59 -18.57 -3.83 6.10
CA ALA A 59 -17.75 -4.49 7.12
C ALA A 59 -18.60 -5.00 8.30
N ASP A 60 -19.58 -4.22 8.72
CA ASP A 60 -20.49 -4.56 9.83
C ASP A 60 -21.38 -5.78 9.52
N THR A 61 -21.53 -6.19 8.26
CA THR A 61 -22.24 -7.44 7.90
C THR A 61 -21.51 -8.69 8.36
N GLY A 62 -20.19 -8.61 8.59
CA GLY A 62 -19.34 -9.77 8.88
C GLY A 62 -19.07 -10.68 7.67
N THR A 63 -19.60 -10.36 6.50
CA THR A 63 -19.28 -11.09 5.26
C THR A 63 -17.84 -10.75 4.84
N PRO A 64 -17.02 -11.74 4.44
CA PRO A 64 -15.66 -11.49 3.97
C PRO A 64 -15.61 -10.38 2.94
N LEU A 65 -14.73 -9.40 3.12
CA LEU A 65 -14.66 -8.18 2.32
C LEU A 65 -13.31 -8.05 1.62
N VAL A 66 -13.35 -7.89 0.31
CA VAL A 66 -12.21 -7.48 -0.53
C VAL A 66 -12.49 -6.10 -1.08
N VAL A 67 -11.55 -5.18 -0.89
CA VAL A 67 -11.67 -3.81 -1.38
C VAL A 67 -10.67 -3.55 -2.50
N ILE A 68 -11.18 -3.13 -3.64
CA ILE A 68 -10.39 -2.65 -4.77
C ILE A 68 -10.35 -1.13 -4.67
N LEU A 69 -9.19 -0.59 -4.30
CA LEU A 69 -8.97 0.85 -4.19
C LEU A 69 -8.45 1.40 -5.53
N MET A 70 -9.34 2.03 -6.28
CA MET A 70 -9.03 2.67 -7.57
C MET A 70 -8.78 4.16 -7.35
N ALA A 71 -7.57 4.53 -7.02
CA ALA A 71 -7.21 5.91 -6.71
C ALA A 71 -5.77 6.22 -7.12
N SER A 72 -5.54 7.41 -7.69
CA SER A 72 -4.21 7.91 -8.05
C SER A 72 -3.38 8.36 -6.85
N LYS A 73 -4.03 8.53 -5.72
CA LYS A 73 -3.43 9.00 -4.46
C LYS A 73 -3.36 7.87 -3.44
N PRO A 74 -2.36 7.91 -2.51
CA PRO A 74 -2.30 6.99 -1.39
C PRO A 74 -3.37 7.40 -0.35
N LEU A 75 -4.62 7.02 -0.60
CA LEU A 75 -5.73 7.36 0.28
C LEU A 75 -5.57 6.71 1.65
N VAL A 76 -6.00 7.41 2.68
CA VAL A 76 -6.03 6.90 4.05
C VAL A 76 -7.00 5.72 4.12
N ARG A 77 -6.53 4.59 4.64
CA ARG A 77 -7.36 3.42 4.86
C ARG A 77 -8.39 3.71 5.98
N PRO A 78 -9.70 3.61 5.71
CA PRO A 78 -10.70 3.70 6.76
C PRO A 78 -10.51 2.62 7.84
N PRO A 79 -10.80 2.91 9.12
CA PRO A 79 -10.69 1.91 10.20
C PRO A 79 -11.52 0.64 9.94
N SER A 80 -12.68 0.77 9.27
CA SER A 80 -13.54 -0.36 8.89
C SER A 80 -12.87 -1.39 7.98
N LEU A 81 -11.72 -1.07 7.40
CA LEU A 81 -10.97 -1.96 6.51
C LEU A 81 -9.75 -2.62 7.20
N GLU A 82 -9.67 -2.60 8.51
CA GLU A 82 -8.51 -3.18 9.22
C GLU A 82 -8.34 -4.66 8.90
N ASP A 83 -9.43 -5.40 8.85
CA ASP A 83 -9.47 -6.84 8.56
C ASP A 83 -9.82 -7.19 7.11
N ALA A 84 -10.00 -6.20 6.24
CA ALA A 84 -10.34 -6.42 4.84
C ALA A 84 -9.09 -6.65 3.97
N ALA A 85 -9.22 -7.54 2.98
CA ALA A 85 -8.22 -7.64 1.92
C ALA A 85 -8.28 -6.37 1.04
N LEU A 86 -7.14 -5.71 0.85
CA LEU A 86 -7.04 -4.45 0.09
C LEU A 86 -6.14 -4.62 -1.13
N LEU A 87 -6.67 -4.29 -2.30
CA LEU A 87 -5.91 -4.23 -3.55
C LEU A 87 -5.93 -2.80 -4.09
N TRP A 88 -4.78 -2.13 -4.08
CA TRP A 88 -4.63 -0.82 -4.71
C TRP A 88 -4.25 -0.96 -6.18
N VAL A 89 -5.09 -0.46 -7.07
CA VAL A 89 -4.92 -0.61 -8.52
C VAL A 89 -4.62 0.71 -9.25
N ALA A 90 -4.48 1.81 -8.52
CA ALA A 90 -4.25 3.14 -9.06
C ALA A 90 -5.21 3.46 -10.24
N HIS A 91 -4.67 3.70 -11.44
CA HIS A 91 -5.41 3.84 -12.69
C HIS A 91 -5.03 2.71 -13.64
N PRO A 92 -5.69 1.56 -13.59
CA PRO A 92 -5.23 0.32 -14.23
C PRO A 92 -5.41 0.30 -15.75
N GLY A 93 -6.04 1.32 -16.36
CA GLY A 93 -6.23 1.41 -17.81
C GLY A 93 -7.27 0.40 -18.35
N MET A 94 -7.23 0.17 -19.67
CA MET A 94 -8.26 -0.63 -20.37
C MET A 94 -8.29 -2.09 -19.94
N GLU A 95 -7.14 -2.68 -19.64
CA GLU A 95 -7.04 -4.09 -19.20
C GLU A 95 -7.17 -4.26 -17.68
N GLY A 96 -7.41 -3.17 -16.95
CA GLY A 96 -7.41 -3.15 -15.49
C GLY A 96 -8.45 -4.06 -14.87
N GLY A 97 -9.66 -4.11 -15.43
CA GLY A 97 -10.71 -5.01 -14.94
C GLY A 97 -10.31 -6.48 -15.07
N ARG A 98 -9.72 -6.85 -16.22
CA ARG A 98 -9.21 -8.21 -16.44
C ARG A 98 -8.07 -8.54 -15.48
N ALA A 99 -7.06 -7.67 -15.38
CA ALA A 99 -5.91 -7.89 -14.51
C ALA A 99 -6.33 -8.04 -13.04
N THR A 100 -7.26 -7.21 -12.58
CA THR A 100 -7.82 -7.30 -11.23
C THR A 100 -8.56 -8.63 -11.03
N ALA A 101 -9.40 -9.04 -11.96
CA ALA A 101 -10.12 -10.31 -11.87
C ALA A 101 -9.17 -11.52 -11.86
N GLU A 102 -8.13 -11.51 -12.68
CA GLU A 102 -7.11 -12.57 -12.71
C GLU A 102 -6.36 -12.70 -11.37
N ILE A 103 -6.08 -11.58 -10.69
CA ILE A 103 -5.51 -11.57 -9.33
C ILE A 103 -6.53 -12.16 -8.35
N LEU A 104 -7.75 -11.65 -8.30
CA LEU A 104 -8.78 -12.10 -7.36
C LEU A 104 -9.09 -13.61 -7.48
N LEU A 105 -9.05 -14.12 -8.69
CA LEU A 105 -9.25 -15.54 -8.98
C LEU A 105 -7.97 -16.38 -8.74
N GLY A 106 -6.86 -15.75 -8.37
CA GLY A 106 -5.59 -16.43 -8.17
C GLY A 106 -4.94 -16.99 -9.44
N LEU A 107 -5.35 -16.52 -10.62
CA LEU A 107 -4.77 -16.91 -11.91
C LEU A 107 -3.43 -16.23 -12.14
N VAL A 108 -3.28 -15.02 -11.61
CA VAL A 108 -2.04 -14.24 -11.61
C VAL A 108 -1.72 -13.87 -10.17
N GLU A 109 -0.45 -13.94 -9.81
CA GLU A 109 0.02 -13.54 -8.51
C GLU A 109 0.21 -12.03 -8.42
N PRO A 110 -0.20 -11.38 -7.31
CA PRO A 110 0.11 -9.98 -7.05
C PRO A 110 1.61 -9.83 -6.74
N SER A 111 2.38 -9.31 -7.68
CA SER A 111 3.82 -9.06 -7.54
C SER A 111 4.19 -7.60 -7.32
N GLY A 112 3.21 -6.69 -7.41
CA GLY A 112 3.40 -5.27 -7.21
C GLY A 112 3.81 -4.94 -5.77
N ARG A 113 4.66 -3.91 -5.63
CA ARG A 113 5.03 -3.33 -4.34
C ARG A 113 4.71 -1.85 -4.36
N LEU A 114 4.35 -1.30 -3.22
CA LEU A 114 3.95 0.11 -3.12
C LEU A 114 5.10 1.04 -3.49
N PRO A 115 4.92 1.93 -4.47
CA PRO A 115 5.93 2.92 -4.85
C PRO A 115 5.90 4.17 -3.97
N ILE A 116 5.05 4.20 -2.97
CA ILE A 116 4.84 5.31 -2.03
C ILE A 116 4.30 4.78 -0.70
N SER A 117 4.64 5.44 0.41
CA SER A 117 4.05 5.14 1.71
C SER A 117 2.63 5.68 1.81
N PHE A 118 1.74 4.94 2.48
CA PHE A 118 0.37 5.35 2.77
C PHE A 118 0.28 5.85 4.20
N ALA A 119 -0.15 7.07 4.39
CA ALA A 119 -0.35 7.65 5.71
C ALA A 119 -1.55 7.02 6.43
N ARG A 120 -1.54 7.05 7.76
CA ARG A 120 -2.72 6.72 8.60
C ARG A 120 -3.68 7.90 8.70
N HIS A 121 -3.16 9.10 8.55
CA HIS A 121 -3.91 10.35 8.61
C HIS A 121 -3.24 11.41 7.75
N VAL A 122 -4.02 12.29 7.15
CA VAL A 122 -3.50 13.37 6.29
C VAL A 122 -2.49 14.27 7.02
N GLY A 123 -2.62 14.43 8.33
CA GLY A 123 -1.68 15.19 9.16
C GLY A 123 -0.27 14.63 9.23
N GLN A 124 -0.04 13.38 8.82
CA GLN A 124 1.30 12.78 8.73
C GLN A 124 2.08 13.23 7.48
N GLN A 125 1.41 13.86 6.51
CA GLN A 125 2.06 14.26 5.26
C GLN A 125 3.08 15.40 5.47
N PRO A 126 4.21 15.35 4.79
CA PRO A 126 4.68 14.33 3.86
C PRO A 126 5.22 13.07 4.56
N THR A 127 4.91 11.89 4.00
CA THR A 127 5.33 10.59 4.54
C THR A 127 6.31 9.93 3.56
N TYR A 128 7.62 10.09 3.79
CA TYR A 128 8.67 9.52 2.94
C TYR A 128 9.28 8.28 3.57
N TYR A 129 9.63 7.27 2.78
CA TYR A 129 10.37 6.10 3.28
C TYR A 129 11.78 6.45 3.76
N ASN A 130 12.40 7.47 3.16
CA ASN A 130 13.72 8.00 3.50
C ASN A 130 13.66 9.30 4.33
N GLN A 131 12.65 9.42 5.17
CA GLN A 131 12.45 10.61 6.00
C GLN A 131 13.61 10.83 6.96
N ILE A 132 14.08 12.08 7.04
CA ILE A 132 15.15 12.49 7.93
C ILE A 132 14.69 12.35 9.39
N ARG A 133 15.50 11.68 10.22
CA ARG A 133 15.20 11.52 11.65
C ARG A 133 15.09 12.89 12.33
N GLY A 134 14.11 13.04 13.18
CA GLY A 134 13.84 14.27 13.94
C GLY A 134 13.02 15.32 13.21
N GLN A 135 12.73 15.16 11.92
CA GLN A 135 11.90 16.10 11.17
C GLN A 135 10.46 16.13 11.69
N HIS A 136 9.96 14.99 12.15
CA HIS A 136 8.65 14.89 12.79
C HIS A 136 8.73 14.34 14.23
N GLY A 137 9.82 13.73 14.67
CA GLY A 137 10.04 13.19 16.01
C GLY A 137 8.84 12.35 16.53
N GLU A 138 8.82 11.91 17.75
CA GLU A 138 7.63 11.30 18.38
C GLU A 138 6.61 12.41 18.74
N ARG A 139 6.01 13.07 17.75
CA ARG A 139 5.31 14.35 17.94
C ARG A 139 3.80 14.25 18.00
N TYR A 140 3.22 13.12 17.63
CA TYR A 140 1.79 12.97 17.74
C TYR A 140 1.44 12.40 19.12
N ALA A 141 0.60 13.09 19.85
CA ALA A 141 0.12 12.61 21.15
C ALA A 141 -0.92 11.49 21.01
N ASP A 142 -1.52 11.39 19.82
CA ASP A 142 -2.70 10.57 19.51
C ASP A 142 -2.49 9.60 18.36
N LEU A 143 -1.34 9.65 17.68
CA LEU A 143 -1.07 8.83 16.51
C LEU A 143 0.40 8.41 16.46
N THR A 144 0.67 7.20 16.00
CA THR A 144 2.03 6.77 15.65
C THR A 144 2.57 7.53 14.44
N GLN A 145 3.89 7.59 14.30
CA GLN A 145 4.53 8.11 13.10
C GLN A 145 4.61 7.11 11.95
N GLU A 146 4.48 5.84 12.27
CA GLU A 146 4.53 4.77 11.29
C GLU A 146 3.39 4.92 10.28
N PRO A 147 3.67 4.82 8.99
CA PRO A 147 2.62 4.84 7.96
C PRO A 147 1.68 3.64 8.12
N ALA A 148 0.54 3.68 7.45
CA ALA A 148 -0.36 2.54 7.37
C ALA A 148 0.25 1.40 6.56
N PHE A 149 0.90 1.75 5.45
CA PHE A 149 1.66 0.85 4.60
C PHE A 149 2.96 1.54 4.19
N VAL A 150 4.07 0.81 4.25
CA VAL A 150 5.38 1.38 3.94
C VAL A 150 5.69 1.31 2.44
N PHE A 151 6.58 2.17 1.96
CA PHE A 151 7.17 2.05 0.63
C PHE A 151 7.76 0.65 0.44
N GLY A 152 7.50 0.03 -0.70
CA GLY A 152 7.99 -1.31 -1.01
C GLY A 152 7.15 -2.46 -0.45
N GLU A 153 6.12 -2.16 0.36
CA GLU A 153 5.23 -3.18 0.92
C GLU A 153 4.31 -3.79 -0.15
N GLY A 154 3.95 -5.03 0.07
CA GLY A 154 2.98 -5.77 -0.74
C GLY A 154 3.00 -7.24 -0.38
N LEU A 155 1.86 -7.89 -0.53
CA LEU A 155 1.67 -9.30 -0.26
C LEU A 155 1.76 -10.14 -1.53
N SER A 156 2.07 -11.40 -1.36
CA SER A 156 2.16 -12.42 -2.41
C SER A 156 1.26 -13.60 -2.03
N TYR A 157 0.86 -14.41 -3.02
CA TYR A 157 0.17 -15.68 -2.77
C TYR A 157 1.14 -16.84 -2.49
N THR A 158 2.45 -16.56 -2.52
CA THR A 158 3.50 -17.51 -2.17
C THR A 158 4.55 -16.83 -1.31
N ASP A 159 5.42 -17.59 -0.68
CA ASP A 159 6.44 -17.09 0.22
C ASP A 159 7.82 -17.14 -0.42
N PHE A 160 8.61 -16.09 -0.18
CA PHE A 160 9.98 -15.98 -0.63
C PHE A 160 10.94 -15.90 0.55
N SER A 161 12.00 -16.69 0.49
CA SER A 161 13.09 -16.64 1.44
C SER A 161 14.33 -15.98 0.83
N TYR A 162 14.98 -15.14 1.62
CA TYR A 162 16.18 -14.40 1.24
C TYR A 162 17.39 -14.95 1.99
N GLY A 163 18.42 -15.37 1.25
CA GLY A 163 19.73 -15.63 1.82
C GLY A 163 20.46 -14.35 2.22
N ALA A 164 21.53 -14.48 2.98
CA ALA A 164 22.35 -13.34 3.36
C ALA A 164 22.95 -12.67 2.11
N PRO A 165 22.82 -11.35 1.95
CA PRO A 165 23.41 -10.63 0.84
C PRO A 165 24.94 -10.66 0.94
N LYS A 166 25.62 -10.78 -0.20
CA LYS A 166 27.07 -10.74 -0.33
C LYS A 166 27.47 -9.54 -1.16
N VAL A 167 28.29 -8.66 -0.59
CA VAL A 167 28.89 -7.56 -1.31
C VAL A 167 30.28 -8.01 -1.76
N VAL A 168 30.54 -7.93 -3.06
CA VAL A 168 31.79 -8.43 -3.65
C VAL A 168 32.96 -7.46 -3.40
N GLU A 169 32.69 -6.18 -3.38
CA GLU A 169 33.68 -5.14 -3.11
C GLU A 169 33.29 -4.30 -1.87
N ARG A 170 34.26 -4.08 -0.98
CA ARG A 170 34.01 -3.43 0.34
C ARG A 170 34.45 -1.98 0.42
N ARG A 171 35.23 -1.50 -0.54
CA ARG A 171 35.69 -0.10 -0.59
C ARG A 171 35.21 0.53 -1.88
N LEU A 172 34.41 1.57 -1.73
CA LEU A 172 33.85 2.31 -2.84
C LEU A 172 34.61 3.64 -2.97
N SER A 173 35.05 3.96 -4.18
CA SER A 173 35.40 5.31 -4.60
C SER A 173 34.21 5.90 -5.36
N GLU A 174 34.21 7.18 -5.66
CA GLU A 174 33.15 7.86 -6.38
C GLU A 174 32.77 7.18 -7.72
N ASP A 175 33.74 6.51 -8.35
CA ASP A 175 33.56 5.81 -9.63
C ASP A 175 33.42 4.28 -9.49
N SER A 176 33.32 3.74 -8.26
CA SER A 176 33.28 2.30 -8.05
C SER A 176 31.91 1.71 -8.38
N VAL A 177 31.91 0.60 -9.09
CA VAL A 177 30.75 -0.25 -9.25
C VAL A 177 30.92 -1.44 -8.30
N PHE A 178 29.92 -1.68 -7.45
CA PHE A 178 29.91 -2.85 -6.58
C PHE A 178 28.77 -3.78 -6.94
N GLU A 179 29.04 -5.06 -6.76
CA GLU A 179 28.09 -6.12 -7.02
C GLU A 179 27.52 -6.63 -5.69
N VAL A 180 26.20 -6.67 -5.59
CA VAL A 180 25.48 -7.32 -4.48
C VAL A 180 24.82 -8.57 -5.01
N ARG A 181 25.07 -9.69 -4.37
CA ARG A 181 24.44 -10.98 -4.70
C ARG A 181 23.59 -11.46 -3.55
N VAL A 182 22.37 -11.86 -3.87
CA VAL A 182 21.45 -12.49 -2.92
C VAL A 182 20.81 -13.70 -3.57
N VAL A 183 20.58 -14.74 -2.79
CA VAL A 183 19.80 -15.90 -3.22
C VAL A 183 18.37 -15.67 -2.77
N VAL A 184 17.44 -15.71 -3.71
CA VAL A 184 16.01 -15.63 -3.43
C VAL A 184 15.40 -16.98 -3.83
N SER A 185 14.66 -17.58 -2.91
CA SER A 185 14.01 -18.87 -3.10
C SER A 185 12.52 -18.75 -2.86
N ASN A 186 11.72 -19.23 -3.79
CA ASN A 186 10.29 -19.42 -3.53
C ASN A 186 10.15 -20.68 -2.65
N VAL A 187 9.64 -20.50 -1.46
CA VAL A 187 9.47 -21.58 -0.46
C VAL A 187 8.01 -21.98 -0.26
N GLY A 188 7.07 -21.30 -0.93
CA GLY A 188 5.67 -21.68 -0.98
C GLY A 188 5.37 -22.71 -2.06
N ASP A 189 4.11 -23.03 -2.22
CA ASP A 189 3.59 -24.08 -3.11
C ASP A 189 3.10 -23.57 -4.47
N ARG A 190 3.18 -22.26 -4.71
CA ARG A 190 2.72 -21.61 -5.94
C ARG A 190 3.88 -20.94 -6.67
N ARG A 191 3.75 -20.86 -7.99
CA ARG A 191 4.64 -20.02 -8.79
C ARG A 191 4.36 -18.55 -8.49
N GLY A 192 5.42 -17.76 -8.24
CA GLY A 192 5.31 -16.34 -7.98
C GLY A 192 6.43 -15.52 -8.60
N THR A 193 6.25 -14.21 -8.57
CA THR A 193 7.23 -13.21 -9.01
C THR A 193 7.57 -12.30 -7.84
N GLU A 194 8.85 -12.21 -7.49
CA GLU A 194 9.32 -11.34 -6.41
C GLU A 194 9.94 -10.06 -6.94
N THR A 195 9.58 -8.95 -6.32
CA THR A 195 10.20 -7.64 -6.56
C THR A 195 11.31 -7.42 -5.53
N VAL A 196 12.53 -7.79 -5.88
CA VAL A 196 13.70 -7.60 -5.01
C VAL A 196 14.04 -6.12 -4.90
N GLN A 197 14.18 -5.62 -3.67
CA GLN A 197 14.51 -4.23 -3.38
C GLN A 197 15.86 -4.16 -2.69
N LEU A 198 16.71 -3.25 -3.13
CA LEU A 198 18.01 -2.97 -2.53
C LEU A 198 18.01 -1.53 -2.01
N TYR A 199 18.26 -1.38 -0.71
CA TYR A 199 18.39 -0.10 -0.06
C TYR A 199 19.84 0.13 0.37
N VAL A 200 20.32 1.35 0.17
CA VAL A 200 21.68 1.77 0.56
C VAL A 200 21.58 2.87 1.57
N ARG A 201 22.42 2.79 2.64
CA ARG A 201 22.46 3.76 3.73
C ARG A 201 23.85 4.31 3.93
N ASP A 202 23.99 5.58 3.91
CA ASP A 202 25.21 6.27 4.33
C ASP A 202 25.29 6.36 5.86
N LEU A 203 26.30 5.81 6.46
CA LEU A 203 26.49 5.80 7.92
C LEU A 203 27.22 7.06 8.42
N GLU A 204 28.03 7.67 7.55
CA GLU A 204 28.77 8.88 7.84
C GLU A 204 28.57 9.88 6.71
N THR A 205 27.84 10.94 6.94
CA THR A 205 27.63 12.02 5.98
C THR A 205 28.14 13.34 6.55
N SER A 206 28.68 14.19 5.70
CA SER A 206 29.08 15.55 6.06
C SER A 206 27.93 16.48 6.43
N ARG A 207 26.70 16.01 6.27
CA ARG A 207 25.48 16.67 6.76
C ARG A 207 24.91 15.82 7.88
N GLU A 208 24.58 16.41 9.01
CA GLU A 208 23.96 15.77 10.17
C GLU A 208 22.62 15.03 9.87
N GLU A 209 22.27 14.88 8.60
CA GLU A 209 20.93 14.58 8.16
C GLU A 209 20.74 13.22 7.53
N LEU A 210 21.68 12.29 7.62
CA LEU A 210 21.46 10.99 6.98
C LEU A 210 22.04 9.83 7.80
N ASP A 211 21.26 9.32 8.69
CA ASP A 211 21.46 7.99 9.20
C ASP A 211 20.37 7.07 8.62
N THR A 212 20.65 6.38 7.55
CA THR A 212 19.85 5.24 7.15
C THR A 212 20.54 4.34 6.16
N THR A 213 21.13 3.24 6.59
CA THR A 213 21.37 2.11 5.71
C THR A 213 21.36 0.82 6.45
N GLN A 214 20.44 0.05 6.23
CA GLN A 214 20.57 -1.39 6.39
C GLN A 214 20.21 -2.01 5.05
N LEU A 215 20.99 -2.95 4.59
CA LEU A 215 20.49 -3.96 3.69
C LEU A 215 19.50 -4.77 4.52
N THR A 216 18.30 -4.28 4.62
CA THR A 216 17.21 -5.00 5.28
C THR A 216 16.23 -5.43 4.22
N THR A 217 15.86 -6.68 4.27
CA THR A 217 14.56 -7.12 3.78
C THR A 217 13.50 -6.21 4.42
N PRO A 218 12.46 -5.80 3.68
CA PRO A 218 11.39 -5.01 4.26
C PRO A 218 10.89 -5.71 5.54
N ALA A 219 10.88 -4.99 6.65
CA ALA A 219 10.25 -5.46 7.87
C ALA A 219 8.75 -5.59 7.59
N GLY A 220 8.25 -6.81 7.50
CA GLY A 220 6.83 -7.02 7.19
C GLY A 220 6.41 -8.45 6.96
N SER A 221 7.29 -9.43 7.10
CA SER A 221 6.83 -10.81 7.23
C SER A 221 6.81 -11.16 8.71
N PRO A 222 5.63 -11.37 9.35
CA PRO A 222 5.60 -11.96 10.67
C PRO A 222 6.20 -13.36 10.55
N ALA A 223 7.22 -13.63 11.35
CA ALA A 223 7.68 -14.99 11.59
C ALA A 223 6.49 -15.77 12.18
N SER A 224 6.08 -16.79 11.47
CA SER A 224 5.13 -17.82 11.93
C SER A 224 5.72 -18.60 13.11
#